data_e3a86e845a143fd79b9a5c5c3aa62b7d
#
_entry.id   e3a86e845a143fd79b9a5c5c3aa62b7d
#
_cell.length_a   1.000
_cell.length_b   1.000
_cell.length_c   1.000
_cell.angle_alpha   90.00
_cell.angle_beta   90.00
_cell.angle_gamma   90.00
#
_symmetry.space_group_name_H-M   'P 1'
#
loop_
_entity.id
_entity.type
_entity.pdbx_description
1 polymer ?
#
loop_
_entity_poly.entity_id
_entity_poly.type
_entity_poly.pdbx_seq_one_letter_code
_entity_poly.pdbx_strand_id
1 'polypeptide(L)'
;MRKINSFVLLLILALLCPVLAQAQLQRSDAFKGKYKLKEVVILSRHNIRSPLSTNGSALSKMTPHEWTNWSSAASELTLRGGVLETEMGQFFRKWTIETGLFKDNYVPSIDEVNVYANSMQRCIATAQYFSSGFMPVAGLRVNHRYVPSKMDPIFFPRLTKSTPAFRSEAMKQINAMGGKEGLVGINKGLKDSYDLIAKVLDMKQSEYYKKGEVKDFTTNDTQITLELNQE
;
A
#
# COMPACT_ATOMS: atom_id res chain seq x y z
N MET A 1 5.46 51.26 9.34
CA MET A 1 5.11 49.89 8.85
C MET A 1 4.67 49.04 10.04
N ARG A 2 3.38 48.66 10.13
CA ARG A 2 2.87 47.80 11.21
C ARG A 2 3.41 46.39 11.00
N LYS A 3 4.16 45.87 11.99
CA LYS A 3 4.58 44.46 11.99
C LYS A 3 3.35 43.57 12.11
N ILE A 4 3.04 42.79 11.08
CA ILE A 4 2.01 41.75 11.15
C ILE A 4 2.47 40.76 12.20
N ASN A 5 1.64 40.51 13.20
CA ASN A 5 1.96 39.64 14.31
C ASN A 5 2.08 38.19 13.73
N SER A 6 3.14 37.47 14.07
CA SER A 6 3.40 36.11 13.56
C SER A 6 2.22 35.17 13.82
N PHE A 7 1.43 35.41 14.84
CA PHE A 7 0.21 34.68 15.14
C PHE A 7 -0.90 34.92 14.09
N VAL A 8 -1.05 36.16 13.60
CA VAL A 8 -2.02 36.49 12.53
C VAL A 8 -1.61 35.85 11.21
N LEU A 9 -0.31 35.78 10.91
CA LEU A 9 0.20 35.12 9.73
C LEU A 9 -0.03 33.60 9.78
N LEU A 10 0.17 32.97 10.95
CA LEU A 10 -0.12 31.54 11.18
C LEU A 10 -1.61 31.22 11.06
N LEU A 11 -2.48 32.11 11.55
CA LEU A 11 -3.93 31.96 11.44
C LEU A 11 -4.40 32.07 9.98
N ILE A 12 -3.83 32.98 9.21
CA ILE A 12 -4.12 33.13 7.77
C ILE A 12 -3.61 31.90 6.99
N LEU A 13 -2.42 31.36 7.32
CA LEU A 13 -1.92 30.12 6.73
C LEU A 13 -2.80 28.92 7.05
N ALA A 14 -3.29 28.82 8.30
CA ALA A 14 -4.18 27.75 8.74
C ALA A 14 -5.57 27.84 8.08
N LEU A 15 -6.05 29.03 7.77
CA LEU A 15 -7.32 29.25 7.06
C LEU A 15 -7.20 29.03 5.54
N LEU A 16 -5.99 29.16 4.97
CA LEU A 16 -5.72 28.88 3.54
C LEU A 16 -5.45 27.40 3.29
N CYS A 17 -5.03 26.63 4.28
CA CYS A 17 -4.73 25.20 4.15
C CYS A 17 -5.91 24.34 3.63
N PRO A 18 -7.16 24.53 4.09
CA PRO A 18 -8.28 23.75 3.58
C PRO A 18 -8.66 24.07 2.12
N VAL A 19 -8.30 25.24 1.63
CA VAL A 19 -8.59 25.62 0.24
C VAL A 19 -7.64 24.91 -0.75
N LEU A 20 -6.42 24.61 -0.31
CA LEU A 20 -5.43 23.90 -1.13
C LEU A 20 -5.59 22.36 -1.10
N ALA A 21 -6.33 21.82 -0.13
CA ALA A 21 -6.58 20.39 -0.02
C ALA A 21 -7.73 19.88 -0.89
N GLN A 22 -8.46 20.75 -1.58
CA GLN A 22 -9.51 20.35 -2.54
C GLN A 22 -8.94 20.14 -3.94
N ALA A 23 -7.94 19.31 -4.08
CA ALA A 23 -7.50 18.77 -5.37
C ALA A 23 -8.46 17.66 -5.88
N GLN A 24 -9.75 17.84 -5.71
CA GLN A 24 -10.72 17.07 -6.47
C GLN A 24 -10.74 17.63 -7.88
N LEU A 25 -10.50 16.79 -8.88
CA LEU A 25 -10.76 17.10 -10.29
C LEU A 25 -12.23 17.58 -10.40
N GLN A 26 -12.44 18.90 -10.29
CA GLN A 26 -13.75 19.48 -10.53
C GLN A 26 -14.07 19.30 -12.02
N ARG A 27 -14.96 18.38 -12.28
CA ARG A 27 -15.45 18.21 -13.64
C ARG A 27 -16.21 19.46 -14.04
N SER A 28 -15.86 20.03 -15.19
CA SER A 28 -16.57 21.21 -15.72
C SER A 28 -18.07 20.89 -15.90
N ASP A 29 -18.93 21.90 -15.80
CA ASP A 29 -20.37 21.73 -16.02
C ASP A 29 -20.68 21.23 -17.43
N ALA A 30 -19.87 21.62 -18.42
CA ALA A 30 -19.94 21.09 -19.78
C ALA A 30 -19.66 19.58 -19.83
N PHE A 31 -18.74 19.08 -19.01
CA PHE A 31 -18.49 17.63 -18.89
C PHE A 31 -19.68 16.91 -18.25
N LYS A 32 -20.22 17.45 -17.15
CA LYS A 32 -21.38 16.86 -16.45
C LYS A 32 -22.63 16.82 -17.33
N GLY A 33 -22.83 17.82 -18.18
CA GLY A 33 -23.96 17.86 -19.13
C GLY A 33 -23.83 16.85 -20.28
N LYS A 34 -22.59 16.46 -20.63
CA LYS A 34 -22.32 15.55 -21.76
C LYS A 34 -22.21 14.08 -21.35
N TYR A 35 -21.74 13.80 -20.12
CA TYR A 35 -21.44 12.44 -19.69
C TYR A 35 -22.19 12.07 -18.41
N LYS A 36 -22.79 10.88 -18.41
CA LYS A 36 -23.43 10.28 -17.24
C LYS A 36 -22.56 9.13 -16.72
N LEU A 37 -22.24 9.14 -15.42
CA LEU A 37 -21.55 8.01 -14.77
C LEU A 37 -22.44 6.78 -14.82
N LYS A 38 -21.91 5.65 -15.29
CA LYS A 38 -22.62 4.37 -15.42
C LYS A 38 -22.08 3.30 -14.50
N GLU A 39 -20.78 3.30 -14.29
CA GLU A 39 -20.07 2.27 -13.55
C GLU A 39 -18.84 2.85 -12.88
N VAL A 40 -18.46 2.28 -11.75
CA VAL A 40 -17.21 2.56 -11.03
C VAL A 40 -16.53 1.24 -10.72
N VAL A 41 -15.28 1.13 -11.12
CA VAL A 41 -14.41 0.02 -10.76
C VAL A 41 -13.34 0.54 -9.81
N ILE A 42 -13.27 -0.04 -8.60
CA ILE A 42 -12.30 0.34 -7.58
C ILE A 42 -11.35 -0.84 -7.38
N LEU A 43 -10.07 -0.63 -7.70
CA LEU A 43 -9.00 -1.54 -7.34
C LEU A 43 -8.20 -0.93 -6.20
N SER A 44 -8.22 -1.57 -5.04
CA SER A 44 -7.55 -1.08 -3.85
C SER A 44 -6.60 -2.12 -3.26
N ARG A 45 -5.53 -1.64 -2.64
CA ARG A 45 -4.70 -2.45 -1.74
C ARG A 45 -5.35 -2.46 -0.36
N HIS A 46 -5.07 -3.48 0.45
CA HIS A 46 -5.46 -3.47 1.86
C HIS A 46 -4.89 -2.22 2.58
N ASN A 47 -5.60 -1.74 3.58
CA ASN A 47 -5.20 -0.62 4.42
C ASN A 47 -4.08 -1.03 5.43
N ILE A 48 -3.83 -0.20 6.44
CA ILE A 48 -2.75 -0.40 7.42
C ILE A 48 -2.90 -1.75 8.12
N ARG A 49 -1.87 -2.58 8.00
CA ARG A 49 -1.74 -3.88 8.64
C ARG A 49 -0.53 -3.95 9.57
N SER A 50 -0.50 -4.89 10.48
CA SER A 50 0.70 -5.23 11.24
C SER A 50 1.81 -5.72 10.29
N PRO A 51 3.09 -5.57 10.66
CA PRO A 51 4.21 -6.11 9.89
C PRO A 51 4.05 -7.60 9.58
N LEU A 52 4.67 -8.06 8.50
CA LEU A 52 4.70 -9.49 8.14
C LEU A 52 5.49 -10.32 9.15
N SER A 53 6.49 -9.69 9.76
CA SER A 53 7.41 -10.32 10.70
C SER A 53 7.19 -9.78 12.10
N THR A 54 7.19 -10.66 13.07
CA THR A 54 7.15 -10.34 14.50
C THR A 54 8.57 -10.15 15.07
N ASN A 55 8.65 -9.81 16.36
CA ASN A 55 9.91 -9.80 17.10
C ASN A 55 10.64 -11.14 16.92
N GLY A 56 11.98 -11.07 16.75
CA GLY A 56 12.81 -12.24 16.43
C GLY A 56 13.10 -12.43 14.93
N SER A 57 12.49 -11.61 14.05
CA SER A 57 12.79 -11.57 12.62
C SER A 57 14.20 -11.00 12.35
N ALA A 58 14.67 -11.13 11.11
CA ALA A 58 15.93 -10.53 10.69
C ALA A 58 16.00 -9.02 10.99
N LEU A 59 14.88 -8.30 10.79
CA LEU A 59 14.82 -6.85 11.06
C LEU A 59 15.06 -6.53 12.54
N SER A 60 14.47 -7.29 13.47
CA SER A 60 14.69 -7.05 14.92
C SER A 60 16.10 -7.36 15.38
N LYS A 61 16.86 -8.13 14.59
CA LYS A 61 18.28 -8.38 14.83
C LYS A 61 19.17 -7.26 14.30
N MET A 62 18.70 -6.49 13.34
CA MET A 62 19.45 -5.40 12.69
C MET A 62 19.42 -4.08 13.45
N THR A 63 18.66 -3.97 14.52
CA THR A 63 18.44 -2.70 15.23
C THR A 63 18.37 -2.93 16.74
N PRO A 64 18.81 -1.98 17.56
CA PRO A 64 18.56 -1.98 19.00
C PRO A 64 17.17 -1.43 19.33
N HIS A 65 16.44 -0.86 18.36
CA HIS A 65 15.15 -0.25 18.62
C HIS A 65 14.09 -1.28 18.96
N GLU A 66 13.28 -0.96 19.95
CA GLU A 66 12.05 -1.68 20.25
C GLU A 66 10.94 -1.18 19.36
N TRP A 67 10.25 -2.10 18.71
CA TRP A 67 9.14 -1.76 17.82
C TRP A 67 7.83 -1.69 18.60
N THR A 68 6.96 -0.79 18.14
CA THR A 68 5.59 -0.67 18.66
C THR A 68 4.88 -2.02 18.67
N ASN A 69 4.22 -2.32 19.78
CA ASN A 69 3.31 -3.46 19.84
C ASN A 69 2.07 -3.18 18.99
N TRP A 70 1.83 -4.02 18.02
CA TRP A 70 0.69 -3.89 17.13
C TRP A 70 -0.56 -4.51 17.74
N SER A 71 -1.73 -3.91 17.47
CA SER A 71 -3.01 -4.36 17.99
C SER A 71 -3.59 -5.57 17.27
N SER A 72 -2.98 -6.02 16.18
CA SER A 72 -3.38 -7.20 15.41
C SER A 72 -2.21 -8.16 15.22
N ALA A 73 -2.49 -9.40 14.91
CA ALA A 73 -1.49 -10.40 14.61
C ALA A 73 -0.64 -10.00 13.38
N ALA A 74 0.52 -10.64 13.21
CA ALA A 74 1.39 -10.39 12.07
C ALA A 74 0.62 -10.52 10.75
N SER A 75 0.83 -9.57 9.86
CA SER A 75 0.19 -9.48 8.55
C SER A 75 -1.33 -9.20 8.52
N GLU A 76 -1.99 -9.06 9.65
CA GLU A 76 -3.42 -8.76 9.74
C GLU A 76 -3.71 -7.26 9.74
N LEU A 77 -4.89 -6.88 9.23
CA LEU A 77 -5.36 -5.50 9.23
C LEU A 77 -5.47 -4.97 10.67
N THR A 78 -4.96 -3.77 10.90
CA THR A 78 -5.11 -3.10 12.20
C THR A 78 -6.49 -2.46 12.31
N LEU A 79 -6.95 -2.24 13.56
CA LEU A 79 -8.18 -1.50 13.81
C LEU A 79 -8.14 -0.10 13.16
N ARG A 80 -7.01 0.59 13.26
CA ARG A 80 -6.83 1.90 12.60
C ARG A 80 -6.99 1.82 11.08
N GLY A 81 -6.43 0.76 10.46
CA GLY A 81 -6.62 0.51 9.04
C GLY A 81 -8.09 0.31 8.68
N GLY A 82 -8.83 -0.41 9.53
CA GLY A 82 -10.27 -0.60 9.36
C GLY A 82 -11.06 0.71 9.43
N VAL A 83 -10.78 1.56 10.44
CA VAL A 83 -11.44 2.87 10.57
C VAL A 83 -11.20 3.74 9.33
N LEU A 84 -9.95 3.86 8.88
CA LEU A 84 -9.62 4.63 7.67
C LEU A 84 -10.32 4.09 6.42
N GLU A 85 -10.49 2.79 6.34
CA GLU A 85 -11.20 2.19 5.21
C GLU A 85 -12.71 2.44 5.26
N THR A 86 -13.29 2.49 6.44
CA THR A 86 -14.69 2.91 6.63
C THR A 86 -14.89 4.37 6.18
N GLU A 87 -13.96 5.26 6.53
CA GLU A 87 -13.99 6.65 6.07
C GLU A 87 -13.86 6.76 4.54
N MET A 88 -12.99 5.93 3.94
CA MET A 88 -12.89 5.82 2.49
C MET A 88 -14.22 5.36 1.86
N GLY A 89 -14.87 4.36 2.46
CA GLY A 89 -16.20 3.92 2.03
C GLY A 89 -17.24 5.04 2.10
N GLN A 90 -17.24 5.83 3.18
CA GLN A 90 -18.12 6.99 3.34
C GLN A 90 -17.87 8.06 2.27
N PHE A 91 -16.60 8.31 1.93
CA PHE A 91 -16.23 9.20 0.84
C PHE A 91 -16.85 8.74 -0.50
N PHE A 92 -16.68 7.46 -0.84
CA PHE A 92 -17.24 6.90 -2.07
C PHE A 92 -18.77 6.89 -2.07
N ARG A 93 -19.40 6.64 -0.92
CA ARG A 93 -20.87 6.79 -0.79
C ARG A 93 -21.33 8.20 -1.17
N LYS A 94 -20.76 9.21 -0.53
CA LYS A 94 -21.08 10.61 -0.81
C LYS A 94 -20.86 10.94 -2.29
N TRP A 95 -19.71 10.56 -2.81
CA TRP A 95 -19.35 10.84 -4.19
C TRP A 95 -20.28 10.16 -5.21
N THR A 96 -20.69 8.92 -4.98
CA THR A 96 -21.60 8.19 -5.89
C THR A 96 -23.02 8.76 -5.86
N ILE A 97 -23.47 9.30 -4.72
CA ILE A 97 -24.74 10.03 -4.60
C ILE A 97 -24.66 11.37 -5.36
N GLU A 98 -23.62 12.16 -5.12
CA GLU A 98 -23.40 13.45 -5.79
C GLU A 98 -23.26 13.33 -7.31
N THR A 99 -22.75 12.23 -7.80
CA THR A 99 -22.61 11.96 -9.24
C THR A 99 -23.86 11.33 -9.85
N GLY A 100 -24.87 11.02 -9.04
CA GLY A 100 -26.13 10.43 -9.47
C GLY A 100 -26.04 8.97 -9.89
N LEU A 101 -24.98 8.25 -9.46
CA LEU A 101 -24.86 6.81 -9.71
C LEU A 101 -25.83 6.04 -8.81
N PHE A 102 -25.86 6.38 -7.51
CA PHE A 102 -26.80 5.81 -6.53
C PHE A 102 -27.65 6.90 -5.88
N LYS A 103 -28.81 6.51 -5.37
CA LYS A 103 -29.64 7.34 -4.50
C LYS A 103 -29.14 7.28 -3.07
N ASP A 104 -29.52 8.27 -2.25
CA ASP A 104 -29.25 8.19 -0.81
C ASP A 104 -29.97 6.98 -0.19
N ASN A 105 -29.31 6.31 0.76
CA ASN A 105 -29.79 5.09 1.41
C ASN A 105 -30.19 3.95 0.43
N TYR A 106 -29.54 3.91 -0.72
CA TYR A 106 -29.80 2.89 -1.71
C TYR A 106 -29.36 1.50 -1.23
N VAL A 107 -30.24 0.53 -1.42
CA VAL A 107 -29.93 -0.89 -1.22
C VAL A 107 -29.87 -1.55 -2.60
N PRO A 108 -28.65 -1.85 -3.10
CA PRO A 108 -28.47 -2.43 -4.42
C PRO A 108 -28.97 -3.87 -4.47
N SER A 109 -29.35 -4.33 -5.64
CA SER A 109 -29.48 -5.75 -5.93
C SER A 109 -28.10 -6.42 -5.93
N ILE A 110 -28.08 -7.76 -5.87
CA ILE A 110 -26.83 -8.55 -5.81
C ILE A 110 -25.93 -8.33 -7.04
N ASP A 111 -26.51 -7.97 -8.18
CA ASP A 111 -25.81 -7.78 -9.45
C ASP A 111 -25.29 -6.36 -9.68
N GLU A 112 -25.71 -5.40 -8.84
CA GLU A 112 -25.34 -3.99 -9.01
C GLU A 112 -24.04 -3.62 -8.29
N VAL A 113 -23.71 -4.31 -7.19
CA VAL A 113 -22.48 -4.06 -6.44
C VAL A 113 -21.78 -5.38 -6.12
N ASN A 114 -20.63 -5.58 -6.72
CA ASN A 114 -19.78 -6.73 -6.44
C ASN A 114 -18.56 -6.29 -5.63
N VAL A 115 -18.35 -6.91 -4.48
CA VAL A 115 -17.16 -6.70 -3.64
C VAL A 115 -16.38 -8.01 -3.61
N TYR A 116 -15.16 -7.96 -4.12
CA TYR A 116 -14.30 -9.14 -4.23
C TYR A 116 -12.93 -8.88 -3.62
N ALA A 117 -12.49 -9.76 -2.74
CA ALA A 117 -11.22 -9.64 -2.03
C ALA A 117 -10.27 -10.81 -2.32
N ASN A 118 -8.97 -10.54 -2.27
CA ASN A 118 -7.99 -11.61 -2.09
C ASN A 118 -8.27 -12.33 -0.76
N SER A 119 -8.12 -13.65 -0.72
CA SER A 119 -8.49 -14.49 0.42
C SER A 119 -7.53 -14.38 1.62
N MET A 120 -6.93 -13.21 1.82
CA MET A 120 -6.10 -12.87 2.99
C MET A 120 -6.94 -12.07 3.98
N GLN A 121 -6.78 -12.35 5.28
CA GLN A 121 -7.52 -11.66 6.35
C GLN A 121 -7.54 -10.13 6.13
N ARG A 122 -6.38 -9.51 5.94
CA ARG A 122 -6.26 -8.07 5.72
C ARG A 122 -7.05 -7.54 4.52
N CYS A 123 -7.17 -8.33 3.45
CA CYS A 123 -7.90 -7.93 2.26
C CYS A 123 -9.40 -8.07 2.46
N ILE A 124 -9.84 -9.19 3.04
CA ILE A 124 -11.25 -9.42 3.37
C ILE A 124 -11.74 -8.36 4.35
N ALA A 125 -10.98 -8.11 5.43
CA ALA A 125 -11.32 -7.10 6.42
C ALA A 125 -11.36 -5.69 5.82
N THR A 126 -10.39 -5.31 4.97
CA THR A 126 -10.41 -4.02 4.25
C THR A 126 -11.70 -3.87 3.45
N ALA A 127 -12.07 -4.88 2.67
CA ALA A 127 -13.30 -4.85 1.89
C ALA A 127 -14.57 -4.78 2.75
N GLN A 128 -14.59 -5.45 3.90
CA GLN A 128 -15.72 -5.38 4.86
C GLN A 128 -15.86 -3.98 5.46
N TYR A 129 -14.76 -3.37 5.92
CA TYR A 129 -14.77 -2.01 6.46
C TYR A 129 -15.15 -0.98 5.39
N PHE A 130 -14.63 -1.10 4.17
CA PHE A 130 -15.06 -0.27 3.05
C PHE A 130 -16.56 -0.39 2.81
N SER A 131 -17.07 -1.61 2.71
CA SER A 131 -18.50 -1.88 2.47
C SER A 131 -19.39 -1.30 3.56
N SER A 132 -18.95 -1.37 4.82
CA SER A 132 -19.69 -0.80 5.96
C SER A 132 -19.78 0.73 5.90
N GLY A 133 -18.76 1.39 5.38
CA GLY A 133 -18.78 2.83 5.12
C GLY A 133 -19.55 3.20 3.85
N PHE A 134 -19.42 2.39 2.81
CA PHE A 134 -19.98 2.65 1.50
C PHE A 134 -21.50 2.48 1.46
N MET A 135 -21.98 1.33 1.88
CA MET A 135 -23.43 1.00 1.90
C MET A 135 -23.81 0.27 3.19
N PRO A 136 -23.84 0.97 4.34
CA PRO A 136 -23.97 0.35 5.66
C PRO A 136 -25.26 -0.44 5.86
N VAL A 137 -26.34 -0.04 5.17
CA VAL A 137 -27.65 -0.69 5.29
C VAL A 137 -27.86 -1.83 4.30
N ALA A 138 -26.97 -1.97 3.31
CA ALA A 138 -27.16 -2.95 2.24
C ALA A 138 -26.69 -4.36 2.61
N GLY A 139 -25.86 -4.49 3.66
CA GLY A 139 -25.32 -5.77 4.04
C GLY A 139 -24.47 -6.44 2.95
N LEU A 140 -23.66 -5.64 2.22
CA LEU A 140 -22.86 -6.12 1.10
C LEU A 140 -21.99 -7.31 1.50
N ARG A 141 -22.07 -8.38 0.73
CA ARG A 141 -21.25 -9.55 0.91
C ARG A 141 -19.88 -9.35 0.26
N VAL A 142 -18.83 -9.59 1.02
CA VAL A 142 -17.47 -9.68 0.47
C VAL A 142 -17.21 -11.10 -0.03
N ASN A 143 -17.03 -11.23 -1.33
CA ASN A 143 -16.71 -12.50 -1.96
C ASN A 143 -15.19 -12.71 -1.98
N HIS A 144 -14.78 -13.96 -1.83
CA HIS A 144 -13.40 -14.39 -1.98
C HIS A 144 -13.36 -15.87 -2.41
N ARG A 145 -12.34 -16.24 -3.18
CA ARG A 145 -12.30 -17.54 -3.85
C ARG A 145 -11.89 -18.68 -2.94
N TYR A 146 -10.92 -18.43 -2.06
CA TYR A 146 -10.34 -19.47 -1.22
C TYR A 146 -10.66 -19.25 0.24
N VAL A 147 -10.40 -20.27 1.05
CA VAL A 147 -10.37 -20.10 2.50
C VAL A 147 -9.33 -19.04 2.91
N PRO A 148 -9.53 -18.31 4.01
CA PRO A 148 -8.58 -17.31 4.47
C PRO A 148 -7.13 -17.85 4.54
N SER A 149 -6.17 -16.97 4.22
CA SER A 149 -4.73 -17.25 4.18
C SER A 149 -4.20 -17.93 2.92
N LYS A 150 -5.04 -18.14 1.90
CA LYS A 150 -4.59 -18.60 0.59
C LYS A 150 -4.69 -17.47 -0.43
N MET A 151 -3.57 -17.16 -1.09
CA MET A 151 -3.53 -16.14 -2.15
C MET A 151 -4.36 -16.53 -3.36
N ASP A 152 -5.19 -15.61 -3.85
CA ASP A 152 -5.91 -15.79 -5.10
C ASP A 152 -5.01 -15.41 -6.29
N PRO A 153 -4.84 -16.28 -7.29
CA PRO A 153 -4.03 -16.00 -8.48
C PRO A 153 -4.46 -14.77 -9.29
N ILE A 154 -5.71 -14.30 -9.14
CA ILE A 154 -6.16 -13.04 -9.76
C ILE A 154 -5.36 -11.85 -9.21
N PHE A 155 -5.09 -11.83 -7.89
CA PHE A 155 -4.32 -10.77 -7.24
C PHE A 155 -2.83 -11.08 -7.13
N PHE A 156 -2.47 -12.34 -7.30
CA PHE A 156 -1.10 -12.80 -7.20
C PHE A 156 -0.80 -13.81 -8.33
N PRO A 157 -0.77 -13.33 -9.58
CA PRO A 157 -0.48 -14.18 -10.73
C PRO A 157 0.96 -14.71 -10.61
N ARG A 158 1.09 -16.01 -10.75
CA ARG A 158 2.39 -16.69 -10.79
C ARG A 158 2.70 -17.12 -12.21
N LEU A 159 3.87 -16.74 -12.70
CA LEU A 159 4.42 -17.32 -13.91
C LEU A 159 4.85 -18.75 -13.60
N THR A 160 3.99 -19.70 -13.91
CA THR A 160 4.25 -21.13 -13.67
C THR A 160 5.21 -21.74 -14.69
N LYS A 161 5.43 -21.08 -15.83
CA LYS A 161 6.31 -21.52 -16.90
C LYS A 161 7.18 -20.37 -17.38
N SER A 162 8.50 -20.51 -17.30
CA SER A 162 9.45 -19.63 -17.95
C SER A 162 10.35 -20.46 -18.86
N THR A 163 10.52 -20.00 -20.09
CA THR A 163 11.46 -20.63 -21.02
C THR A 163 12.89 -20.23 -20.69
N PRO A 164 13.91 -21.06 -21.07
CA PRO A 164 15.30 -20.64 -20.95
C PRO A 164 15.61 -19.31 -21.68
N ALA A 165 14.98 -19.09 -22.84
CA ALA A 165 15.11 -17.85 -23.59
C ALA A 165 14.58 -16.64 -22.81
N PHE A 166 13.41 -16.76 -22.15
CA PHE A 166 12.87 -15.70 -21.30
C PHE A 166 13.82 -15.36 -20.14
N ARG A 167 14.34 -16.38 -19.45
CA ARG A 167 15.27 -16.17 -18.33
C ARG A 167 16.57 -15.50 -18.79
N SER A 168 17.12 -15.93 -19.92
CA SER A 168 18.33 -15.35 -20.49
C SER A 168 18.14 -13.89 -20.85
N GLU A 169 17.04 -13.53 -21.52
CA GLU A 169 16.76 -12.14 -21.89
C GLU A 169 16.46 -11.28 -20.66
N ALA A 170 15.71 -11.80 -19.68
CA ALA A 170 15.48 -11.08 -18.42
C ALA A 170 16.79 -10.79 -17.68
N MET A 171 17.68 -11.76 -17.56
CA MET A 171 18.99 -11.56 -16.92
C MET A 171 19.88 -10.58 -17.70
N LYS A 172 19.84 -10.61 -19.02
CA LYS A 172 20.55 -9.64 -19.87
C LYS A 172 20.06 -8.23 -19.62
N GLN A 173 18.73 -8.01 -19.54
CA GLN A 173 18.15 -6.70 -19.27
C GLN A 173 18.48 -6.23 -17.85
N ILE A 174 18.40 -7.10 -16.85
CA ILE A 174 18.79 -6.79 -15.46
C ILE A 174 20.27 -6.39 -15.41
N ASN A 175 21.16 -7.14 -16.03
CA ASN A 175 22.58 -6.80 -16.10
C ASN A 175 22.81 -5.44 -16.77
N ALA A 176 22.09 -5.13 -17.84
CA ALA A 176 22.19 -3.85 -18.53
C ALA A 176 21.80 -2.65 -17.65
N MET A 177 20.88 -2.82 -16.68
CA MET A 177 20.51 -1.77 -15.72
C MET A 177 21.68 -1.31 -14.86
N GLY A 178 22.64 -2.19 -14.59
CA GLY A 178 23.86 -1.88 -13.82
C GLY A 178 25.03 -1.36 -14.67
N GLY A 179 24.79 -1.11 -15.96
CA GLY A 179 25.81 -0.61 -16.90
C GLY A 179 26.92 -1.65 -17.12
N LYS A 180 28.16 -1.18 -17.25
CA LYS A 180 29.32 -2.06 -17.50
C LYS A 180 29.62 -3.06 -16.39
N GLU A 181 29.19 -2.79 -15.17
CA GLU A 181 29.42 -3.65 -14.00
C GLU A 181 28.26 -4.62 -13.72
N GLY A 182 27.19 -4.59 -14.51
CA GLY A 182 26.04 -5.49 -14.35
C GLY A 182 25.41 -5.37 -12.97
N LEU A 183 25.13 -6.50 -12.31
CA LEU A 183 24.50 -6.54 -11.00
C LEU A 183 25.30 -5.78 -9.91
N VAL A 184 26.61 -5.81 -9.97
CA VAL A 184 27.46 -5.02 -9.04
C VAL A 184 27.20 -3.53 -9.21
N GLY A 185 27.01 -3.06 -10.45
CA GLY A 185 26.67 -1.66 -10.74
C GLY A 185 25.34 -1.24 -10.13
N ILE A 186 24.32 -2.12 -10.16
CA ILE A 186 23.03 -1.87 -9.49
C ILE A 186 23.26 -1.69 -7.99
N ASN A 187 23.96 -2.63 -7.33
CA ASN A 187 24.21 -2.57 -5.90
C ASN A 187 25.04 -1.35 -5.51
N LYS A 188 26.05 -0.99 -6.29
CA LYS A 188 26.84 0.25 -6.05
C LYS A 188 25.94 1.49 -6.13
N GLY A 189 25.01 1.54 -7.08
CA GLY A 189 24.04 2.63 -7.19
C GLY A 189 23.09 2.74 -5.99
N LEU A 190 22.91 1.67 -5.21
CA LEU A 190 22.07 1.65 -4.00
C LEU A 190 22.84 1.94 -2.71
N LYS A 191 24.15 2.19 -2.78
CA LYS A 191 25.01 2.37 -1.59
C LYS A 191 24.46 3.42 -0.62
N ASP A 192 24.07 4.58 -1.09
CA ASP A 192 23.55 5.66 -0.24
C ASP A 192 22.24 5.24 0.45
N SER A 193 21.41 4.45 -0.21
CA SER A 193 20.19 3.89 0.37
C SER A 193 20.53 2.87 1.47
N TYR A 194 21.53 2.03 1.27
CA TYR A 194 21.99 1.08 2.27
C TYR A 194 22.56 1.79 3.50
N ASP A 195 23.38 2.82 3.29
CA ASP A 195 23.95 3.62 4.38
C ASP A 195 22.84 4.34 5.17
N LEU A 196 21.84 4.89 4.48
CA LEU A 196 20.70 5.53 5.11
C LEU A 196 19.88 4.54 5.95
N ILE A 197 19.58 3.36 5.42
CA ILE A 197 18.84 2.32 6.15
C ILE A 197 19.63 1.88 7.37
N ALA A 198 20.93 1.60 7.23
CA ALA A 198 21.79 1.21 8.34
C ALA A 198 21.82 2.28 9.45
N LYS A 199 21.84 3.57 9.07
CA LYS A 199 21.77 4.70 9.98
C LYS A 199 20.41 4.79 10.69
N VAL A 200 19.31 4.68 9.96
CA VAL A 200 17.94 4.74 10.53
C VAL A 200 17.71 3.59 11.53
N LEU A 201 18.29 2.43 11.25
CA LEU A 201 18.18 1.26 12.12
C LEU A 201 19.15 1.30 13.31
N ASP A 202 20.07 2.26 13.38
CA ASP A 202 21.20 2.23 14.34
C ASP A 202 21.92 0.86 14.35
N MET A 203 22.10 0.28 13.17
CA MET A 203 22.47 -1.13 12.98
C MET A 203 23.73 -1.51 13.76
N LYS A 204 24.74 -0.62 13.80
CA LYS A 204 25.99 -0.85 14.53
C LYS A 204 25.82 -0.94 16.05
N GLN A 205 24.70 -0.45 16.58
CA GLN A 205 24.37 -0.54 18.01
C GLN A 205 23.62 -1.83 18.36
N SER A 206 23.16 -2.57 17.37
CA SER A 206 22.51 -3.87 17.58
C SER A 206 23.47 -4.86 18.25
N GLU A 207 22.96 -5.63 19.22
CA GLU A 207 23.72 -6.69 19.87
C GLU A 207 24.17 -7.78 18.89
N TYR A 208 23.35 -8.08 17.89
CA TYR A 208 23.69 -9.08 16.87
C TYR A 208 24.79 -8.57 15.92
N TYR A 209 24.82 -7.26 15.62
CA TYR A 209 25.91 -6.66 14.86
C TYR A 209 27.23 -6.70 15.65
N LYS A 210 27.21 -6.33 16.94
CA LYS A 210 28.39 -6.39 17.82
C LYS A 210 28.97 -7.80 17.98
N LYS A 211 28.10 -8.82 17.89
CA LYS A 211 28.51 -10.24 17.89
C LYS A 211 28.94 -10.76 16.52
N GLY A 212 28.84 -9.95 15.46
CA GLY A 212 29.19 -10.35 14.10
C GLY A 212 28.19 -11.25 13.39
N GLU A 213 26.97 -11.45 13.98
CA GLU A 213 25.89 -12.21 13.39
C GLU A 213 25.17 -11.42 12.30
N VAL A 214 25.13 -10.10 12.40
CA VAL A 214 24.66 -9.16 11.38
C VAL A 214 25.86 -8.39 10.85
N LYS A 215 25.94 -8.26 9.53
CA LYS A 215 27.03 -7.57 8.83
C LYS A 215 26.50 -6.36 8.08
N ASP A 216 27.41 -5.44 7.71
CA ASP A 216 27.07 -4.32 6.84
C ASP A 216 26.46 -4.81 5.53
N PHE A 217 25.54 -4.01 4.98
CA PHE A 217 25.04 -4.25 3.64
C PHE A 217 26.19 -4.17 2.64
N THR A 218 26.29 -5.17 1.78
CA THR A 218 27.37 -5.25 0.80
C THR A 218 26.89 -4.83 -0.58
N THR A 219 27.72 -4.09 -1.29
CA THR A 219 27.54 -3.79 -2.72
C THR A 219 28.24 -4.81 -3.62
N ASN A 220 28.88 -5.82 -3.05
CA ASN A 220 29.64 -6.83 -3.78
C ASN A 220 28.85 -8.12 -4.06
N ASP A 221 27.61 -8.19 -3.60
CA ASP A 221 26.77 -9.35 -3.89
C ASP A 221 26.35 -9.32 -5.36
N THR A 222 26.70 -10.36 -6.08
CA THR A 222 26.41 -10.53 -7.51
C THR A 222 25.39 -11.64 -7.76
N GLN A 223 24.84 -12.24 -6.71
CA GLN A 223 23.86 -13.31 -6.84
C GLN A 223 22.44 -12.73 -6.81
N ILE A 224 21.82 -12.64 -7.97
CA ILE A 224 20.39 -12.45 -8.09
C ILE A 224 19.78 -13.80 -8.44
N THR A 225 18.97 -14.32 -7.53
CA THR A 225 18.07 -15.43 -7.86
C THR A 225 16.82 -14.84 -8.51
N LEU A 226 16.63 -15.15 -9.78
CA LEU A 226 15.42 -14.77 -10.50
C LEU A 226 14.29 -15.70 -10.06
N GLU A 227 13.70 -15.39 -8.91
CA GLU A 227 12.48 -16.05 -8.49
C GLU A 227 11.30 -15.37 -9.18
N LEU A 228 10.60 -16.14 -10.00
CA LEU A 228 9.35 -15.70 -10.64
C LEU A 228 8.17 -15.69 -9.66
N ASN A 229 8.44 -15.90 -8.39
CA ASN A 229 7.51 -15.76 -7.29
C ASN A 229 7.75 -14.39 -6.68
N GLN A 230 6.92 -13.44 -7.06
CA GLN A 230 6.93 -12.13 -6.43
C GLN A 230 6.24 -12.22 -5.07
N GLU A 231 6.94 -11.94 -4.02
CA GLU A 231 6.37 -11.44 -2.77
C GLU A 231 6.52 -9.93 -2.68
#